data_fd80ea04bfcbd612828cbd4e668a4bcf
#
_entry.id   fd80ea04bfcbd612828cbd4e668a4bcf
#
_cell.length_a   1.000
_cell.length_b   1.000
_cell.length_c   1.000
_cell.angle_alpha   90.00
_cell.angle_beta   90.00
_cell.angle_gamma   90.00
#
_symmetry.space_group_name_H-M   'P 1'
#
loop_
_entity.id
_entity.type
_entity.pdbx_description
1 polymer ?
#
loop_
_entity_poly.entity_id
_entity_poly.type
_entity_poly.pdbx_seq_one_letter_code
_entity_poly.pdbx_strand_id
1 'polypeptide(L)'
;MNICPSCASTVASSGRCPGCGFDIPVEWLTSLQLSIAVTGARTAGKSVLIGVMMDQFEYFLGERHQSFLTPLGSTKERFDQKYRTPLYEQRNLLRPTPPAEQEALEPLLWAFEYGGQQVCLSIMDAAGEDFESLAATDTRFRYL
;
A
#
# COMPACT_ATOMS: atom_id res chain seq x y z
N MET A 1 -4.36 14.84 -13.01
CA MET A 1 -3.44 15.42 -11.98
C MET A 1 -2.97 14.24 -11.16
N ASN A 2 -1.67 13.98 -11.11
CA ASN A 2 -1.14 12.84 -10.40
C ASN A 2 -0.80 13.21 -8.95
N ILE A 3 -1.03 12.28 -8.02
CA ILE A 3 -0.73 12.45 -6.60
C ILE A 3 0.30 11.42 -6.14
N CYS A 4 1.11 11.78 -5.18
CA CYS A 4 2.05 10.87 -4.56
C CYS A 4 1.31 9.80 -3.76
N PRO A 5 1.59 8.50 -3.94
CA PRO A 5 0.90 7.44 -3.21
C PRO A 5 1.25 7.39 -1.71
N SER A 6 2.32 8.08 -1.31
CA SER A 6 2.78 8.11 0.08
C SER A 6 2.23 9.30 0.87
N CYS A 7 2.24 10.51 0.31
CA CYS A 7 1.87 11.73 1.05
C CYS A 7 0.75 12.55 0.43
N ALA A 8 0.14 12.07 -0.67
CA ALA A 8 -0.92 12.73 -1.43
C ALA A 8 -0.56 14.13 -2.00
N SER A 9 0.71 14.54 -1.97
CA SER A 9 1.15 15.78 -2.64
C SER A 9 1.05 15.64 -4.15
N THR A 10 0.72 16.74 -4.83
CA THR A 10 0.70 16.77 -6.30
C THR A 10 2.09 16.53 -6.87
N VAL A 11 2.19 15.66 -7.87
CA VAL A 11 3.44 15.34 -8.55
C VAL A 11 3.28 15.53 -10.06
N ALA A 12 4.32 16.08 -10.69
CA ALA A 12 4.33 16.38 -12.12
C ALA A 12 5.07 15.33 -12.95
N SER A 13 6.02 14.61 -12.36
CA SER A 13 6.90 13.67 -13.05
C SER A 13 7.23 12.46 -12.17
N SER A 14 7.74 11.40 -12.80
CA SER A 14 8.34 10.26 -12.11
C SER A 14 9.62 10.65 -11.37
N GLY A 15 10.02 9.82 -10.42
CA GLY A 15 11.17 10.06 -9.57
C GLY A 15 10.75 10.45 -8.15
N ARG A 16 11.58 11.21 -7.46
CA ARG A 16 11.33 11.52 -6.05
C ARG A 16 10.24 12.56 -5.85
N CYS A 17 9.29 12.22 -4.97
CA CYS A 17 8.27 13.15 -4.52
C CYS A 17 8.91 14.36 -3.82
N PRO A 18 8.61 15.61 -4.22
CA PRO A 18 9.16 16.79 -3.57
C PRO A 18 8.66 16.98 -2.14
N GLY A 19 7.52 16.37 -1.78
CA GLY A 19 6.93 16.50 -0.44
C GLY A 19 7.48 15.51 0.59
N CYS A 20 7.73 14.25 0.20
CA CYS A 20 8.14 13.20 1.15
C CYS A 20 9.37 12.40 0.71
N GLY A 21 9.90 12.63 -0.49
CA GLY A 21 11.07 11.89 -1.00
C GLY A 21 10.79 10.47 -1.49
N PHE A 22 9.52 10.03 -1.51
CA PHE A 22 9.14 8.70 -2.00
C PHE A 22 9.47 8.57 -3.49
N ASP A 23 10.07 7.43 -3.88
CA ASP A 23 10.37 7.13 -5.28
C ASP A 23 9.10 6.64 -5.99
N ILE A 24 8.58 7.49 -6.89
CA ILE A 24 7.32 7.26 -7.61
C ILE A 24 7.60 6.48 -8.89
N PRO A 25 7.07 5.25 -9.02
CA PRO A 25 7.21 4.48 -10.26
C PRO A 25 6.51 5.16 -11.44
N VAL A 26 7.07 4.99 -12.64
CA VAL A 26 6.47 5.56 -13.87
C VAL A 26 5.07 4.99 -14.12
N GLU A 27 4.86 3.73 -13.79
CA GLU A 27 3.59 3.04 -13.92
C GLU A 27 2.49 3.73 -13.12
N TRP A 28 2.81 4.27 -11.93
CA TRP A 28 1.87 5.03 -11.11
C TRP A 28 1.34 6.26 -11.84
N LEU A 29 2.20 6.97 -12.58
CA LEU A 29 1.84 8.22 -13.25
C LEU A 29 1.05 8.00 -14.56
N THR A 30 1.21 6.83 -15.19
CA THR A 30 0.61 6.50 -16.50
C THR A 30 -0.64 5.65 -16.42
N SER A 31 -1.01 5.20 -15.21
CA SER A 31 -2.13 4.30 -14.95
C SER A 31 -3.28 5.01 -14.23
N LEU A 32 -4.42 4.35 -14.15
CA LEU A 32 -5.50 4.73 -13.23
C LEU A 32 -5.02 4.49 -11.80
N GLN A 33 -4.96 5.55 -11.00
CA GLN A 33 -4.48 5.51 -9.63
C GLN A 33 -5.61 5.16 -8.67
N LEU A 34 -5.43 4.11 -7.89
CA LEU A 34 -6.34 3.70 -6.82
C LEU A 34 -5.56 3.61 -5.50
N SER A 35 -5.97 4.36 -4.50
CA SER A 35 -5.35 4.34 -3.17
C SER A 35 -6.34 3.86 -2.12
N ILE A 36 -5.90 2.91 -1.30
CA ILE A 36 -6.67 2.36 -0.19
C ILE A 36 -5.86 2.50 1.09
N ALA A 37 -6.42 3.20 2.06
CA ALA A 37 -5.89 3.23 3.42
C ALA A 37 -6.69 2.27 4.30
N VAL A 38 -6.00 1.31 4.92
CA VAL A 38 -6.65 0.38 5.86
C VAL A 38 -6.49 0.95 7.27
N THR A 39 -7.62 1.35 7.84
CA THR A 39 -7.71 2.04 9.12
C THR A 39 -8.44 1.21 10.17
N GLY A 40 -8.27 1.52 11.43
CA GLY A 40 -9.00 0.86 12.53
C GLY A 40 -8.17 0.74 13.80
N ALA A 41 -8.82 0.36 14.89
CA ALA A 41 -8.21 0.23 16.22
C ALA A 41 -6.97 -0.70 16.21
N ARG A 42 -6.15 -0.53 17.24
CA ARG A 42 -5.02 -1.43 17.51
C ARG A 42 -5.51 -2.87 17.58
N THR A 43 -4.72 -3.82 17.08
CA THR A 43 -5.02 -5.26 17.06
C THR A 43 -6.32 -5.67 16.34
N ALA A 44 -6.94 -4.80 15.55
CA ALA A 44 -8.17 -5.11 14.79
C ALA A 44 -7.97 -6.07 13.59
N GLY A 45 -6.75 -6.59 13.38
CA GLY A 45 -6.47 -7.53 12.30
C GLY A 45 -6.23 -6.90 10.92
N LYS A 46 -5.96 -5.59 10.84
CA LYS A 46 -5.73 -4.86 9.58
C LYS A 46 -4.67 -5.50 8.69
N SER A 47 -3.51 -5.79 9.25
CA SER A 47 -2.39 -6.38 8.50
C SER A 47 -2.71 -7.80 8.01
N VAL A 48 -3.44 -8.58 8.81
CA VAL A 48 -3.94 -9.90 8.39
C VAL A 48 -4.92 -9.74 7.23
N LEU A 49 -5.84 -8.78 7.33
CA LEU A 49 -6.78 -8.47 6.26
C LEU A 49 -6.06 -8.10 4.96
N ILE A 50 -5.04 -7.24 5.02
CA ILE A 50 -4.23 -6.87 3.85
C ILE A 50 -3.56 -8.10 3.24
N GLY A 51 -2.91 -8.94 4.05
CA GLY A 51 -2.23 -10.14 3.58
C GLY A 51 -3.18 -11.09 2.86
N VAL A 52 -4.33 -11.40 3.47
CA VAL A 52 -5.33 -12.30 2.89
C VAL A 52 -6.01 -11.67 1.67
N MET A 53 -6.38 -10.40 1.75
CA MET A 53 -7.05 -9.67 0.65
C MET A 53 -6.19 -9.65 -0.60
N MET A 54 -4.89 -9.37 -0.48
CA MET A 54 -4.01 -9.29 -1.64
C MET A 54 -3.75 -10.67 -2.26
N ASP A 55 -3.64 -11.71 -1.45
CA ASP A 55 -3.51 -13.08 -1.95
C ASP A 55 -4.78 -13.52 -2.72
N GLN A 56 -5.96 -13.24 -2.17
CA GLN A 56 -7.23 -13.53 -2.84
C GLN A 56 -7.44 -12.67 -4.08
N PHE A 57 -6.98 -11.43 -4.08
CA PHE A 57 -7.08 -10.54 -5.22
C PHE A 57 -6.18 -10.98 -6.37
N GLU A 58 -4.94 -11.43 -6.08
CA GLU A 58 -4.05 -12.02 -7.07
C GLU A 58 -4.70 -13.24 -7.75
N TYR A 59 -5.27 -14.13 -6.94
CA TYR A 59 -6.00 -15.30 -7.45
C TYR A 59 -7.21 -14.89 -8.32
N PHE A 60 -8.01 -13.94 -7.85
CA PHE A 60 -9.19 -13.44 -8.58
C PHE A 60 -8.82 -12.83 -9.94
N LEU A 61 -7.78 -12.01 -9.99
CA LEU A 61 -7.30 -11.40 -11.24
C LEU A 61 -6.84 -12.47 -12.24
N GLY A 62 -6.10 -13.47 -11.79
CA GLY A 62 -5.64 -14.57 -12.63
C GLY A 62 -6.79 -15.40 -13.21
N GLU A 63 -7.70 -15.85 -12.35
CA GLU A 63 -8.80 -16.74 -12.73
C GLU A 63 -9.92 -16.06 -13.56
N ARG A 64 -10.23 -14.83 -13.21
CA ARG A 64 -11.40 -14.15 -13.80
C ARG A 64 -11.05 -13.16 -14.91
N HIS A 65 -9.86 -12.57 -14.86
CA HIS A 65 -9.49 -11.47 -15.76
C HIS A 65 -8.23 -11.74 -16.56
N GLN A 66 -7.59 -12.90 -16.39
CA GLN A 66 -6.33 -13.27 -17.06
C GLN A 66 -5.27 -12.16 -16.92
N SER A 67 -5.29 -11.49 -15.76
CA SER A 67 -4.40 -10.39 -15.42
C SER A 67 -3.48 -10.79 -14.25
N PHE A 68 -2.32 -10.15 -14.20
CA PHE A 68 -1.32 -10.42 -13.17
C PHE A 68 -1.19 -9.23 -12.24
N LEU A 69 -1.11 -9.51 -10.95
CA LEU A 69 -0.82 -8.51 -9.94
C LEU A 69 0.70 -8.34 -9.82
N THR A 70 1.21 -7.27 -10.41
CA THR A 70 2.65 -6.99 -10.48
C THR A 70 3.06 -6.02 -9.38
N PRO A 71 3.89 -6.45 -8.42
CA PRO A 71 4.40 -5.55 -7.39
C PRO A 71 5.40 -4.54 -7.97
N LEU A 72 5.30 -3.27 -7.54
CA LEU A 72 6.18 -2.19 -7.98
C LEU A 72 7.21 -1.83 -6.89
N GLY A 73 8.41 -1.47 -7.32
CA GLY A 73 9.51 -1.09 -6.42
C GLY A 73 9.85 -2.20 -5.41
N SER A 74 9.96 -1.83 -4.14
CA SER A 74 10.25 -2.75 -3.02
C SER A 74 9.02 -3.49 -2.48
N THR A 75 7.85 -3.35 -3.12
CA THR A 75 6.57 -3.89 -2.62
C THR A 75 6.61 -5.40 -2.41
N LYS A 76 7.16 -6.14 -3.38
CA LYS A 76 7.23 -7.61 -3.27
C LYS A 76 7.98 -8.05 -2.02
N GLU A 77 9.19 -7.54 -1.84
CA GLU A 77 10.04 -7.93 -0.71
C GLU A 77 9.38 -7.58 0.63
N ARG A 78 8.86 -6.35 0.76
CA ARG A 78 8.17 -5.90 1.97
C ARG A 78 6.89 -6.69 2.24
N PHE A 79 6.10 -6.99 1.21
CA PHE A 79 4.89 -7.77 1.34
C PHE A 79 5.18 -9.22 1.75
N ASP A 80 6.15 -9.87 1.13
CA ASP A 80 6.55 -11.22 1.46
C ASP A 80 7.06 -11.31 2.90
N GLN A 81 7.93 -10.40 3.32
CA GLN A 81 8.50 -10.40 4.68
C GLN A 81 7.47 -10.09 5.77
N LYS A 82 6.60 -9.11 5.53
CA LYS A 82 5.66 -8.62 6.56
C LYS A 82 4.38 -9.45 6.64
N TYR A 83 3.88 -9.98 5.52
CA TYR A 83 2.57 -10.60 5.45
C TYR A 83 2.62 -12.07 4.99
N ARG A 84 3.14 -12.35 3.78
CA ARG A 84 3.03 -13.67 3.16
C ARG A 84 3.82 -14.73 3.93
N THR A 85 5.10 -14.53 4.17
CA THR A 85 5.95 -15.48 4.87
C THR A 85 5.46 -15.77 6.30
N PRO A 86 5.17 -14.78 7.15
CA PRO A 86 4.63 -15.07 8.47
C PRO A 86 3.28 -15.81 8.45
N LEU A 87 2.34 -15.39 7.60
CA LEU A 87 0.99 -15.98 7.57
C LEU A 87 0.97 -17.39 6.99
N TYR A 88 1.61 -17.60 5.85
CA TYR A 88 1.41 -18.82 5.06
C TYR A 88 2.54 -19.83 5.21
N GLU A 89 3.79 -19.38 5.35
CA GLU A 89 4.94 -20.27 5.48
C GLU A 89 5.23 -20.63 6.93
N GLN A 90 5.26 -19.63 7.81
CA GLN A 90 5.59 -19.82 9.22
C GLN A 90 4.36 -20.09 10.08
N ARG A 91 3.15 -19.79 9.60
CA ARG A 91 1.88 -19.88 10.31
C ARG A 91 1.91 -19.14 11.66
N ASN A 92 2.58 -18.01 11.67
CA ASN A 92 2.74 -17.14 12.83
C ASN A 92 1.78 -15.97 12.78
N LEU A 93 1.50 -15.41 13.97
CA LEU A 93 0.81 -14.12 14.05
C LEU A 93 1.69 -13.02 13.47
N LEU A 94 1.07 -12.10 12.74
CA LEU A 94 1.77 -10.93 12.22
C LEU A 94 2.22 -10.03 13.37
N ARG A 95 3.41 -9.45 13.21
CA ARG A 95 3.88 -8.42 14.14
C ARG A 95 2.97 -7.20 14.07
N PRO A 96 2.71 -6.52 15.19
CA PRO A 96 2.00 -5.24 15.19
C PRO A 96 2.66 -4.25 14.21
N THR A 97 1.85 -3.49 13.49
CA THR A 97 2.35 -2.39 12.65
C THR A 97 2.89 -1.30 13.58
N PRO A 98 4.18 -0.91 13.45
CA PRO A 98 4.75 0.13 14.28
C PRO A 98 4.09 1.50 13.95
N PRO A 99 4.00 2.42 14.93
CA PRO A 99 3.56 3.78 14.68
C PRO A 99 4.44 4.49 13.64
N ALA A 100 3.87 5.45 12.91
CA ALA A 100 4.59 6.22 11.88
C ALA A 100 5.79 7.02 12.41
N GLU A 101 5.84 7.28 13.72
CA GLU A 101 6.99 7.90 14.38
C GLU A 101 8.21 6.97 14.47
N GLN A 102 7.99 5.65 14.46
CA GLN A 102 9.05 4.65 14.60
C GLN A 102 9.53 4.11 13.25
N GLU A 103 8.65 4.07 12.24
CA GLU A 103 8.96 3.58 10.91
C GLU A 103 8.24 4.42 9.86
N ALA A 104 8.95 4.80 8.81
CA ALA A 104 8.34 5.54 7.71
C ALA A 104 7.22 4.72 7.06
N LEU A 105 6.04 5.31 6.95
CA LEU A 105 4.91 4.69 6.27
C LEU A 105 5.16 4.74 4.75
N GLU A 106 5.51 3.60 4.19
CA GLU A 106 5.64 3.44 2.76
C GLU A 106 4.47 2.63 2.21
N PRO A 107 3.81 3.10 1.14
CA PRO A 107 2.73 2.35 0.51
C PRO A 107 3.26 1.07 -0.13
N LEU A 108 2.41 0.06 -0.17
CA LEU A 108 2.59 -1.11 -1.01
C LEU A 108 1.94 -0.80 -2.36
N LEU A 109 2.68 -0.98 -3.46
CA LEU A 109 2.23 -0.61 -4.81
C LEU A 109 2.16 -1.82 -5.72
N TRP A 110 1.03 -1.96 -6.41
CA TRP A 110 0.85 -2.99 -7.45
C TRP A 110 0.28 -2.40 -8.72
N ALA A 111 0.65 -2.99 -9.85
CA ALA A 111 0.06 -2.73 -11.14
C ALA A 111 -0.68 -3.96 -11.64
N PHE A 112 -1.80 -3.76 -12.33
CA PHE A 112 -2.55 -4.81 -13.00
C PHE A 112 -3.37 -4.22 -14.16
N GLU A 113 -3.84 -5.07 -15.05
CA GLU A 113 -4.73 -4.67 -16.13
C GLU A 113 -6.16 -5.04 -15.79
N TYR A 114 -7.10 -4.12 -16.00
CA TYR A 114 -8.53 -4.35 -15.83
C TYR A 114 -9.32 -3.61 -16.90
N GLY A 115 -10.13 -4.35 -17.68
CA GLY A 115 -10.94 -3.77 -18.74
C GLY A 115 -10.13 -3.06 -19.83
N GLY A 116 -8.92 -3.52 -20.12
CA GLY A 116 -8.02 -2.91 -21.11
C GLY A 116 -7.31 -1.65 -20.62
N GLN A 117 -7.40 -1.35 -19.32
CA GLN A 117 -6.72 -0.23 -18.69
C GLN A 117 -5.69 -0.70 -17.68
N GLN A 118 -4.54 -0.03 -17.65
CA GLN A 118 -3.57 -0.19 -16.58
C GLN A 118 -4.07 0.50 -15.32
N VAL A 119 -4.06 -0.23 -14.20
CA VAL A 119 -4.43 0.25 -12.87
C VAL A 119 -3.24 0.10 -11.95
N CYS A 120 -2.94 1.13 -11.19
CA CYS A 120 -2.00 1.05 -10.08
C CYS A 120 -2.73 1.20 -8.75
N LEU A 121 -2.56 0.19 -7.90
CA LEU A 121 -3.13 0.13 -6.56
C LEU A 121 -2.07 0.45 -5.53
N SER A 122 -2.37 1.42 -4.66
CA SER A 122 -1.61 1.75 -3.46
C SER A 122 -2.36 1.29 -2.22
N ILE A 123 -1.71 0.51 -1.36
CA ILE A 123 -2.26 0.14 -0.06
C ILE A 123 -1.36 0.66 1.05
N MET A 124 -1.97 1.36 2.01
CA MET A 124 -1.30 1.88 3.19
C MET A 124 -1.79 1.12 4.43
N ASP A 125 -0.86 0.44 5.11
CA ASP A 125 -1.12 -0.23 6.40
C ASP A 125 -0.72 0.70 7.55
N ALA A 126 -1.66 1.50 8.02
CA ALA A 126 -1.42 2.45 9.10
C ALA A 126 -1.64 1.81 10.48
N ALA A 127 -0.78 2.14 11.45
CA ALA A 127 -0.96 1.71 12.83
C ALA A 127 -2.24 2.31 13.43
N GLY A 128 -2.95 1.54 14.28
CA GLY A 128 -4.16 2.04 14.94
C GLY A 128 -3.89 3.24 15.86
N GLU A 129 -2.71 3.27 16.46
CA GLU A 129 -2.24 4.36 17.34
C GLU A 129 -2.08 5.69 16.59
N ASP A 130 -1.77 5.64 15.31
CA ASP A 130 -1.63 6.85 14.49
C ASP A 130 -2.96 7.61 14.39
N PHE A 131 -4.09 6.90 14.44
CA PHE A 131 -5.43 7.51 14.43
C PHE A 131 -5.86 8.08 15.79
N GLU A 132 -5.40 7.47 16.88
CA GLU A 132 -5.72 7.94 18.22
C GLU A 132 -4.94 9.21 18.56
N SER A 133 -3.75 9.40 17.95
CA SER A 133 -2.87 10.55 18.16
C SER A 133 -3.05 11.68 17.14
N LEU A 134 -3.91 11.51 16.14
CA LEU A 134 -4.08 12.44 15.03
C LEU A 134 -4.57 13.82 15.48
N ALA A 135 -3.66 14.78 15.48
CA ALA A 135 -4.04 16.16 15.23
C ALA A 135 -4.39 16.29 13.74
N ALA A 136 -5.58 16.81 13.42
CA ALA A 136 -6.12 16.96 12.05
C ALA A 136 -5.23 17.74 11.04
N THR A 137 -4.07 18.19 11.48
CA THR A 137 -3.09 18.99 10.71
C THR A 137 -1.79 18.26 10.41
N ASP A 138 -1.62 16.99 10.82
CA ASP A 138 -0.38 16.27 10.58
C ASP A 138 -0.29 15.81 9.13
N THR A 139 0.66 16.39 8.39
CA THR A 139 0.87 16.11 6.95
C THR A 139 1.31 14.69 6.64
N ARG A 140 1.76 13.92 7.64
CA ARG A 140 2.14 12.51 7.50
C ARG A 140 0.97 11.60 7.18
N PHE A 141 -0.26 12.06 7.44
CA PHE A 141 -1.48 11.27 7.29
C PHE A 141 -2.44 11.82 6.23
N ARG A 142 -1.91 12.60 5.26
CA ARG A 142 -2.72 13.18 4.17
C ARG A 142 -3.38 12.12 3.25
N TYR A 143 -2.95 10.87 3.35
CA TYR A 143 -3.53 9.76 2.60
C TYR A 143 -4.83 9.20 3.24
N LEU A 144 -5.18 9.66 4.41
CA LEU A 144 -6.43 9.32 5.12
C LEU A 144 -7.52 10.33 4.79
#